data_2c970c6ad2103a7e8873607d51db486c
#
_entry.id   2c970c6ad2103a7e8873607d51db486c
#
_cell.length_a   1.000
_cell.length_b   1.000
_cell.length_c   1.000
_cell.angle_alpha   90.00
_cell.angle_beta   90.00
_cell.angle_gamma   90.00
#
_symmetry.space_group_name_H-M   'P 1'
#
loop_
_entity.id
_entity.type
_entity.pdbx_description
1 polymer ?
#
loop_
_entity_poly.entity_id
_entity_poly.type
_entity_poly.pdbx_seq_one_letter_code
_entity_poly.pdbx_strand_id
1 'polypeptide(L)'
;MAGIMDAFAEARANRRKRTPLQVGLSTGALIVAIVICVLLMRILNPNQLLILLFPILIVGILFTVHTVRSNPKNMADVKDEHETCMPILERYNEKRDIKRLMRDYDAWWEGEHSNYTRMHFAVKVVDILRENKRYEKAIKVLDQAATLPLKGRDHYDFDNYLRKVYPALKEDLEKQRGARGGQAA
;
A
#
# COMPACT_ATOMS: atom_id res chain seq x y z
N MET A 1 5.69 -5.47 18.74
CA MET A 1 6.12 -4.78 17.51
C MET A 1 5.94 -5.61 16.22
N ALA A 2 5.80 -6.93 16.28
CA ALA A 2 5.70 -7.79 15.09
C ALA A 2 4.37 -7.69 14.30
N GLY A 3 3.24 -7.45 14.93
CA GLY A 3 1.94 -7.73 14.30
C GLY A 3 1.46 -6.78 13.19
N ILE A 4 1.95 -5.55 13.10
CA ILE A 4 1.47 -4.57 12.11
C ILE A 4 2.34 -4.57 10.86
N MET A 5 3.64 -4.69 11.02
CA MET A 5 4.55 -4.94 9.90
C MET A 5 4.22 -6.27 9.23
N ASP A 6 3.77 -7.27 10.01
CA ASP A 6 3.31 -8.56 9.49
C ASP A 6 1.97 -8.43 8.75
N ALA A 7 1.02 -7.62 9.20
CA ALA A 7 -0.24 -7.38 8.47
C ALA A 7 0.00 -6.62 7.14
N PHE A 8 0.93 -5.66 7.11
CA PHE A 8 1.34 -5.00 5.86
C PHE A 8 2.24 -5.90 5.00
N ALA A 9 3.10 -6.71 5.61
CA ALA A 9 3.87 -7.73 4.90
C ALA A 9 2.93 -8.82 4.35
N GLU A 10 1.90 -9.21 5.09
CA GLU A 10 0.89 -10.17 4.67
C GLU A 10 -0.09 -9.58 3.64
N ALA A 11 -0.49 -8.31 3.75
CA ALA A 11 -1.21 -7.59 2.70
C ALA A 11 -0.33 -7.39 1.46
N ARG A 12 0.98 -7.14 1.63
CA ARG A 12 1.96 -7.09 0.54
C ARG A 12 2.26 -8.48 -0.04
N ALA A 13 2.29 -9.53 0.78
CA ALA A 13 2.42 -10.93 0.36
C ALA A 13 1.14 -11.43 -0.32
N ASN A 14 -0.05 -11.00 0.13
CA ASN A 14 -1.31 -11.23 -0.57
C ASN A 14 -1.46 -10.40 -1.84
N ARG A 15 -0.81 -9.24 -1.96
CA ARG A 15 -0.64 -8.55 -3.27
C ARG A 15 0.12 -9.40 -4.29
N ARG A 16 1.00 -10.29 -3.84
CA ARG A 16 1.78 -11.20 -4.68
C ARG A 16 1.19 -12.60 -4.80
N LYS A 17 0.14 -12.94 -4.08
CA LYS A 17 -0.62 -14.17 -4.37
C LYS A 17 -1.44 -13.96 -5.64
N ARG A 18 -0.72 -13.91 -6.78
CA ARG A 18 -1.32 -14.30 -8.06
C ARG A 18 -1.99 -15.64 -7.81
N THR A 19 -3.23 -15.77 -8.24
CA THR A 19 -3.92 -17.08 -8.15
C THR A 19 -2.96 -18.17 -8.67
N PRO A 20 -2.95 -19.37 -8.10
CA PRO A 20 -2.04 -20.44 -8.55
C PRO A 20 -2.11 -20.65 -10.07
N LEU A 21 -3.26 -20.35 -10.67
CA LEU A 21 -3.47 -20.34 -12.13
C LEU A 21 -2.67 -19.22 -12.83
N GLN A 22 -2.60 -18.01 -12.27
CA GLN A 22 -1.79 -16.91 -12.84
C GLN A 22 -0.30 -17.11 -12.65
N VAL A 23 0.12 -17.75 -11.56
CA VAL A 23 1.52 -18.14 -11.33
C VAL A 23 1.89 -19.26 -12.29
N GLY A 24 1.04 -20.26 -12.46
CA GLY A 24 1.24 -21.36 -13.41
C GLY A 24 1.33 -20.87 -14.84
N LEU A 25 0.44 -19.94 -15.24
CA LEU A 25 0.45 -19.36 -16.60
C LEU A 25 1.70 -18.52 -16.86
N SER A 26 2.15 -17.72 -15.86
CA SER A 26 3.36 -16.90 -16.01
C SER A 26 4.64 -17.75 -15.99
N THR A 27 4.68 -18.81 -15.20
CA THR A 27 5.82 -19.72 -15.13
C THR A 27 5.88 -20.61 -16.39
N GLY A 28 4.72 -21.10 -16.85
CA GLY A 28 4.62 -21.85 -18.11
C GLY A 28 5.02 -21.02 -19.32
N ALA A 29 4.57 -19.76 -19.41
CA ALA A 29 4.97 -18.84 -20.47
C ALA A 29 6.49 -18.55 -20.45
N LEU A 30 7.07 -18.41 -19.27
CA LEU A 30 8.52 -18.21 -19.11
C LEU A 30 9.31 -19.45 -19.60
N ILE A 31 8.88 -20.65 -19.21
CA ILE A 31 9.52 -21.90 -19.63
C ILE A 31 9.43 -22.05 -21.15
N VAL A 32 8.25 -21.82 -21.74
CA VAL A 32 8.07 -21.85 -23.20
C VAL A 32 8.97 -20.82 -23.89
N ALA A 33 9.06 -19.60 -23.37
CA ALA A 33 9.94 -18.57 -23.91
C ALA A 33 11.42 -18.98 -23.85
N ILE A 34 11.87 -19.58 -22.72
CA ILE A 34 13.24 -20.09 -22.58
C ILE A 34 13.53 -21.21 -23.59
N VAL A 35 12.59 -22.17 -23.73
CA VAL A 35 12.74 -23.27 -24.68
C VAL A 35 12.82 -22.74 -26.12
N ILE A 36 11.96 -21.79 -26.50
CA ILE A 36 12.00 -21.14 -27.81
C ILE A 36 13.34 -20.42 -28.01
N CYS A 37 13.84 -19.67 -27.02
CA CYS A 37 15.14 -19.01 -27.10
C CYS A 37 16.28 -20.02 -27.30
N VAL A 38 16.28 -21.12 -26.56
CA VAL A 38 17.32 -22.18 -26.69
C VAL A 38 17.27 -22.85 -28.08
N LEU A 39 16.07 -23.11 -28.61
CA LEU A 39 15.91 -23.64 -29.97
C LEU A 39 16.38 -22.64 -31.01
N LEU A 40 16.05 -21.37 -30.87
CA LEU A 40 16.51 -20.31 -31.76
C LEU A 40 18.04 -20.13 -31.70
N MET A 41 18.66 -20.28 -30.53
CA MET A 41 20.12 -20.26 -30.40
C MET A 41 20.83 -21.41 -31.12
N ARG A 42 20.14 -22.56 -31.34
CA ARG A 42 20.69 -23.68 -32.09
C ARG A 42 20.59 -23.52 -33.60
N ILE A 43 19.60 -22.75 -34.06
CA ILE A 43 19.28 -22.62 -35.51
C ILE A 43 19.89 -21.33 -36.09
N LEU A 44 19.96 -20.25 -35.28
CA LEU A 44 20.40 -18.92 -35.71
C LEU A 44 21.84 -18.64 -35.29
N ASN A 45 22.60 -18.02 -36.18
CA ASN A 45 23.89 -17.48 -35.83
C ASN A 45 23.73 -16.34 -34.79
N PRO A 46 24.76 -16.10 -33.93
CA PRO A 46 24.68 -15.06 -32.84
C PRO A 46 24.23 -13.69 -33.35
N ASN A 47 24.65 -13.29 -34.55
CA ASN A 47 24.26 -12.03 -35.17
C ASN A 47 22.78 -11.95 -35.54
N GLN A 48 22.23 -13.06 -36.03
CA GLN A 48 20.80 -13.17 -36.39
C GLN A 48 19.92 -13.20 -35.15
N LEU A 49 20.40 -13.84 -34.07
CA LEU A 49 19.72 -13.84 -32.76
C LEU A 49 19.64 -12.45 -32.18
N LEU A 50 20.73 -11.65 -32.25
CA LEU A 50 20.79 -10.28 -31.79
C LEU A 50 19.80 -9.38 -32.55
N ILE A 51 19.73 -9.52 -33.89
CA ILE A 51 18.78 -8.77 -34.72
C ILE A 51 17.33 -9.10 -34.36
N LEU A 52 17.03 -10.34 -33.96
CA LEU A 52 15.67 -10.77 -33.59
C LEU A 52 15.31 -10.33 -32.14
N LEU A 53 16.25 -10.42 -31.21
CA LEU A 53 16.00 -10.08 -29.81
C LEU A 53 15.93 -8.58 -29.55
N PHE A 54 16.69 -7.79 -30.33
CA PHE A 54 16.77 -6.33 -30.14
C PHE A 54 15.41 -5.63 -30.27
N PRO A 55 14.59 -5.85 -31.30
CA PRO A 55 13.25 -5.25 -31.39
C PRO A 55 12.30 -5.73 -30.28
N ILE A 56 12.39 -6.99 -29.85
CA ILE A 56 11.57 -7.50 -28.75
C ILE A 56 11.92 -6.79 -27.44
N LEU A 57 13.20 -6.55 -27.18
CA LEU A 57 13.67 -5.85 -26.01
C LEU A 57 13.25 -4.37 -26.04
N ILE A 58 13.32 -3.72 -27.20
CA ILE A 58 12.84 -2.34 -27.39
C ILE A 58 11.34 -2.25 -27.13
N VAL A 59 10.54 -3.15 -27.70
CA VAL A 59 9.08 -3.20 -27.51
C VAL A 59 8.77 -3.44 -26.02
N GLY A 60 9.48 -4.33 -25.34
CA GLY A 60 9.35 -4.59 -23.91
C GLY A 60 9.64 -3.36 -23.06
N ILE A 61 10.72 -2.63 -23.36
CA ILE A 61 11.09 -1.38 -22.69
C ILE A 61 10.03 -0.32 -22.96
N LEU A 62 9.62 -0.12 -24.22
CA LEU A 62 8.60 0.87 -24.60
C LEU A 62 7.25 0.56 -23.93
N PHE A 63 6.86 -0.72 -23.87
CA PHE A 63 5.65 -1.14 -23.16
C PHE A 63 5.73 -0.87 -21.68
N THR A 64 6.86 -1.16 -21.05
CA THR A 64 7.08 -0.87 -19.62
C THR A 64 7.05 0.62 -19.34
N VAL A 65 7.76 1.42 -20.16
CA VAL A 65 7.76 2.89 -20.05
C VAL A 65 6.35 3.45 -20.30
N HIS A 66 5.63 2.93 -21.29
CA HIS A 66 4.25 3.33 -21.57
C HIS A 66 3.33 2.99 -20.41
N THR A 67 3.43 1.79 -19.84
CA THR A 67 2.59 1.36 -18.71
C THR A 67 2.87 2.18 -17.45
N VAL A 68 4.13 2.52 -17.19
CA VAL A 68 4.52 3.40 -16.08
C VAL A 68 4.06 4.83 -16.34
N ARG A 69 4.21 5.33 -17.56
CA ARG A 69 3.88 6.72 -17.93
C ARG A 69 2.38 6.96 -18.14
N SER A 70 1.62 5.93 -18.49
CA SER A 70 0.16 6.00 -18.68
C SER A 70 -0.63 5.95 -17.37
N ASN A 71 0.05 5.89 -16.21
CA ASN A 71 -0.61 6.00 -14.91
C ASN A 71 -0.17 7.31 -14.17
N PRO A 72 -0.43 8.50 -14.75
CA PRO A 72 -0.01 9.78 -14.18
C PRO A 72 -0.64 10.03 -12.80
N LYS A 73 -1.80 9.43 -12.51
CA LYS A 73 -2.46 9.52 -11.20
C LYS A 73 -1.60 8.90 -10.09
N ASN A 74 -1.05 7.70 -10.30
CA ASN A 74 -0.21 7.05 -9.30
C ASN A 74 1.07 7.84 -9.00
N MET A 75 1.65 8.50 -10.02
CA MET A 75 2.83 9.35 -9.82
C MET A 75 2.50 10.63 -9.05
N ALA A 76 1.36 11.25 -9.35
CA ALA A 76 0.89 12.43 -8.62
C ALA A 76 0.56 12.09 -7.16
N ASP A 77 -0.10 10.95 -6.91
CA ASP A 77 -0.44 10.49 -5.57
C ASP A 77 0.81 10.19 -4.74
N VAL A 78 1.81 9.50 -5.34
CA VAL A 78 3.09 9.19 -4.67
C VAL A 78 3.86 10.47 -4.37
N LYS A 79 3.85 11.44 -5.29
CA LYS A 79 4.48 12.74 -5.09
C LYS A 79 3.80 13.52 -3.96
N ASP A 80 2.47 13.60 -3.98
CA ASP A 80 1.67 14.26 -2.94
C ASP A 80 1.93 13.61 -1.57
N GLU A 81 1.92 12.28 -1.47
CA GLU A 81 2.24 11.56 -0.25
C GLU A 81 3.64 11.92 0.27
N HIS A 82 4.64 11.94 -0.63
CA HIS A 82 6.02 12.22 -0.25
C HIS A 82 6.22 13.68 0.17
N GLU A 83 5.64 14.63 -0.55
CA GLU A 83 5.83 16.05 -0.30
C GLU A 83 5.02 16.58 0.89
N THR A 84 3.87 15.98 1.17
CA THR A 84 2.93 16.53 2.16
C THR A 84 2.76 15.65 3.41
N CYS A 85 2.62 14.33 3.26
CA CYS A 85 2.41 13.41 4.39
C CYS A 85 3.72 13.06 5.10
N MET A 86 4.80 12.80 4.34
CA MET A 86 6.07 12.35 4.93
C MET A 86 6.67 13.37 5.91
N PRO A 87 6.69 14.69 5.62
CA PRO A 87 7.21 15.68 6.58
C PRO A 87 6.43 15.72 7.91
N ILE A 88 5.11 15.40 7.90
CA ILE A 88 4.31 15.31 9.12
C ILE A 88 4.72 14.09 9.94
N LEU A 89 4.89 12.94 9.27
CA LEU A 89 5.31 11.69 9.91
C LEU A 89 6.75 11.76 10.44
N GLU A 90 7.66 12.39 9.71
CA GLU A 90 9.05 12.61 10.14
C GLU A 90 9.09 13.47 11.42
N ARG A 91 8.38 14.60 11.43
CA ARG A 91 8.25 15.44 12.64
C ARG A 91 7.66 14.69 13.83
N TYR A 92 6.70 13.80 13.58
CA TYR A 92 6.20 12.92 14.63
C TYR A 92 7.27 11.93 15.09
N ASN A 93 8.01 11.32 14.20
CA ASN A 93 9.07 10.36 14.53
C ASN A 93 10.17 10.99 15.39
N GLU A 94 10.51 12.23 15.12
CA GLU A 94 11.51 12.99 15.91
C GLU A 94 11.01 13.34 17.32
N LYS A 95 9.77 13.84 17.42
CA LYS A 95 9.26 14.44 18.67
C LYS A 95 8.29 13.57 19.45
N ARG A 96 7.71 12.53 18.81
CA ARG A 96 6.69 11.65 19.37
C ARG A 96 5.46 12.38 19.94
N ASP A 97 5.17 13.58 19.44
CA ASP A 97 4.06 14.42 19.89
C ASP A 97 2.77 14.09 19.10
N ILE A 98 1.91 13.31 19.75
CA ILE A 98 0.61 12.89 19.18
C ILE A 98 -0.36 14.07 19.05
N LYS A 99 -0.30 15.07 19.93
CA LYS A 99 -1.20 16.22 19.82
C LYS A 99 -0.88 17.04 18.58
N ARG A 100 0.41 17.21 18.32
CA ARG A 100 0.89 17.89 17.11
C ARG A 100 0.57 17.07 15.85
N LEU A 101 0.82 15.75 15.88
CA LEU A 101 0.47 14.87 14.75
C LEU A 101 -1.00 15.02 14.37
N MET A 102 -1.91 14.98 15.33
CA MET A 102 -3.35 15.11 15.07
C MET A 102 -3.72 16.47 14.50
N ARG A 103 -3.15 17.56 15.05
CA ARG A 103 -3.39 18.90 14.52
C ARG A 103 -2.89 19.04 13.07
N ASP A 104 -1.68 18.53 12.80
CA ASP A 104 -1.07 18.60 11.47
C ASP A 104 -1.86 17.68 10.50
N TYR A 105 -2.37 16.53 10.95
CA TYR A 105 -3.26 15.65 10.20
C TYR A 105 -4.60 16.33 9.87
N ASP A 106 -5.28 16.92 10.85
CA ASP A 106 -6.57 17.58 10.67
C ASP A 106 -6.44 18.74 9.65
N ALA A 107 -5.40 19.58 9.79
CA ALA A 107 -5.12 20.66 8.85
C ALA A 107 -4.80 20.14 7.42
N TRP A 108 -4.02 19.04 7.33
CA TRP A 108 -3.70 18.42 6.06
C TRP A 108 -4.94 17.82 5.38
N TRP A 109 -5.84 17.21 6.17
CA TRP A 109 -7.05 16.56 5.65
C TRP A 109 -7.98 17.50 4.90
N GLU A 110 -8.02 18.75 5.29
CA GLU A 110 -8.84 19.81 4.65
C GLU A 110 -8.24 20.31 3.33
N GLY A 111 -6.97 20.00 3.06
CA GLY A 111 -6.29 20.37 1.81
C GLY A 111 -6.80 19.60 0.59
N GLU A 112 -6.33 20.00 -0.59
CA GLU A 112 -6.66 19.31 -1.84
C GLU A 112 -5.74 18.09 -2.06
N HIS A 113 -6.21 16.93 -1.65
CA HIS A 113 -5.50 15.65 -1.80
C HIS A 113 -6.37 14.61 -2.46
N SER A 114 -5.77 13.65 -3.15
CA SER A 114 -6.51 12.53 -3.73
C SER A 114 -7.09 11.63 -2.63
N ASN A 115 -8.21 10.96 -2.93
CA ASN A 115 -8.80 10.00 -1.99
C ASN A 115 -7.85 8.85 -1.67
N TYR A 116 -6.98 8.48 -2.60
CA TYR A 116 -5.93 7.50 -2.40
C TYR A 116 -4.91 7.97 -1.36
N THR A 117 -4.36 9.18 -1.52
CA THR A 117 -3.39 9.76 -0.57
C THR A 117 -4.02 9.94 0.81
N ARG A 118 -5.29 10.42 0.87
CA ARG A 118 -6.04 10.54 2.13
C ARG A 118 -6.19 9.20 2.85
N MET A 119 -6.61 8.16 2.13
CA MET A 119 -6.73 6.81 2.69
C MET A 119 -5.39 6.30 3.22
N HIS A 120 -4.33 6.40 2.44
CA HIS A 120 -3.00 5.92 2.84
C HIS A 120 -2.45 6.65 4.07
N PHE A 121 -2.62 7.98 4.12
CA PHE A 121 -2.17 8.75 5.27
C PHE A 121 -2.99 8.44 6.52
N ALA A 122 -4.32 8.32 6.39
CA ALA A 122 -5.19 7.92 7.50
C ALA A 122 -4.78 6.56 8.10
N VAL A 123 -4.49 5.56 7.26
CA VAL A 123 -4.02 4.25 7.72
C VAL A 123 -2.73 4.39 8.55
N LYS A 124 -1.75 5.17 8.09
CA LYS A 124 -0.49 5.40 8.82
C LYS A 124 -0.73 6.10 10.16
N VAL A 125 -1.62 7.09 10.20
CA VAL A 125 -1.98 7.79 11.44
C VAL A 125 -2.72 6.88 12.41
N VAL A 126 -3.63 6.04 11.93
CA VAL A 126 -4.34 5.02 12.74
C VAL A 126 -3.35 4.07 13.40
N ASP A 127 -2.37 3.57 12.65
CA ASP A 127 -1.35 2.66 13.19
C ASP A 127 -0.53 3.34 14.29
N ILE A 128 -0.10 4.58 14.09
CA ILE A 128 0.60 5.37 15.12
C ILE A 128 -0.28 5.57 16.37
N LEU A 129 -1.54 5.92 16.19
CA LEU A 129 -2.46 6.14 17.30
C LEU A 129 -2.72 4.86 18.10
N ARG A 130 -2.83 3.71 17.41
CA ARG A 130 -2.96 2.40 18.01
C ARG A 130 -1.73 2.00 18.84
N GLU A 131 -0.54 2.19 18.32
CA GLU A 131 0.72 1.96 19.03
C GLU A 131 0.82 2.78 20.31
N ASN A 132 0.28 4.00 20.28
CA ASN A 132 0.25 4.91 21.44
C ASN A 132 -1.02 4.75 22.30
N LYS A 133 -1.80 3.69 22.12
CA LYS A 133 -3.02 3.37 22.86
C LYS A 133 -4.06 4.50 22.85
N ARG A 134 -4.13 5.25 21.74
CA ARG A 134 -5.10 6.33 21.51
C ARG A 134 -6.27 5.83 20.65
N TYR A 135 -6.90 4.77 21.11
CA TYR A 135 -7.90 4.00 20.34
C TYR A 135 -9.11 4.83 19.88
N GLU A 136 -9.64 5.72 20.75
CA GLU A 136 -10.75 6.61 20.36
C GLU A 136 -10.41 7.51 19.19
N LYS A 137 -9.18 8.07 19.19
CA LYS A 137 -8.71 8.93 18.10
C LYS A 137 -8.47 8.09 16.82
N ALA A 138 -7.94 6.89 16.98
CA ALA A 138 -7.72 5.97 15.85
C ALA A 138 -9.05 5.60 15.17
N ILE A 139 -10.09 5.31 15.95
CA ILE A 139 -11.43 5.03 15.42
C ILE A 139 -11.98 6.27 14.69
N LYS A 140 -11.86 7.47 15.26
CA LYS A 140 -12.32 8.71 14.61
C LYS A 140 -11.64 8.96 13.25
N VAL A 141 -10.32 8.77 13.16
CA VAL A 141 -9.57 8.88 11.89
C VAL A 141 -10.05 7.83 10.89
N LEU A 142 -10.31 6.61 11.36
CA LEU A 142 -10.76 5.51 10.52
C LEU A 142 -12.19 5.74 9.99
N ASP A 143 -13.09 6.24 10.85
CA ASP A 143 -14.46 6.63 10.47
C ASP A 143 -14.43 7.74 9.41
N GLN A 144 -13.57 8.74 9.57
CA GLN A 144 -13.38 9.80 8.60
C GLN A 144 -12.87 9.24 7.24
N ALA A 145 -11.90 8.34 7.26
CA ALA A 145 -11.39 7.72 6.05
C ALA A 145 -12.42 6.79 5.37
N ALA A 146 -13.32 6.16 6.14
CA ALA A 146 -14.38 5.30 5.62
C ALA A 146 -15.42 6.06 4.79
N THR A 147 -15.51 7.39 4.91
CA THR A 147 -16.41 8.22 4.09
C THR A 147 -15.86 8.52 2.69
N LEU A 148 -14.59 8.19 2.42
CA LEU A 148 -13.95 8.47 1.14
C LEU A 148 -14.60 7.66 0.00
N PRO A 149 -14.93 8.29 -1.15
CA PRO A 149 -15.49 7.62 -2.30
C PRO A 149 -14.40 6.86 -3.08
N LEU A 150 -13.85 5.82 -2.45
CA LEU A 150 -12.84 4.94 -3.05
C LEU A 150 -13.47 4.05 -4.12
N LYS A 151 -12.69 3.66 -5.14
CA LYS A 151 -13.16 2.83 -6.25
C LYS A 151 -12.19 1.68 -6.53
N GLY A 152 -12.73 0.60 -7.08
CA GLY A 152 -11.96 -0.53 -7.56
C GLY A 152 -11.11 -1.18 -6.47
N ARG A 153 -9.83 -1.31 -6.73
CA ARG A 153 -8.89 -2.01 -5.86
C ARG A 153 -8.67 -1.29 -4.53
N ASP A 154 -8.59 0.04 -4.54
CA ASP A 154 -8.35 0.84 -3.34
C ASP A 154 -9.50 0.68 -2.34
N HIS A 155 -10.76 0.64 -2.85
CA HIS A 155 -11.93 0.33 -2.03
C HIS A 155 -11.83 -1.07 -1.41
N TYR A 156 -11.48 -2.08 -2.21
CA TYR A 156 -11.36 -3.45 -1.73
C TYR A 156 -10.25 -3.62 -0.69
N ASP A 157 -9.06 -3.05 -0.95
CA ASP A 157 -7.92 -3.12 -0.04
C ASP A 157 -8.23 -2.41 1.29
N PHE A 158 -8.90 -1.25 1.22
CA PHE A 158 -9.29 -0.49 2.41
C PHE A 158 -10.42 -1.17 3.21
N ASP A 159 -11.41 -1.72 2.54
CA ASP A 159 -12.50 -2.48 3.20
C ASP A 159 -11.94 -3.70 3.96
N ASN A 160 -10.98 -4.42 3.38
CA ASN A 160 -10.29 -5.51 4.07
C ASN A 160 -9.48 -5.02 5.29
N TYR A 161 -8.86 -3.85 5.21
CA TYR A 161 -8.18 -3.22 6.33
C TYR A 161 -9.19 -2.86 7.44
N LEU A 162 -10.30 -2.21 7.09
CA LEU A 162 -11.38 -1.86 8.02
C LEU A 162 -11.91 -3.08 8.77
N ARG A 163 -12.25 -4.15 8.06
CA ARG A 163 -12.77 -5.40 8.66
C ARG A 163 -11.84 -6.02 9.68
N LYS A 164 -10.53 -5.85 9.54
CA LYS A 164 -9.52 -6.39 10.46
C LYS A 164 -9.23 -5.45 11.62
N VAL A 165 -9.05 -4.17 11.33
CA VAL A 165 -8.53 -3.21 12.30
C VAL A 165 -9.64 -2.62 13.18
N TYR A 166 -10.80 -2.36 12.61
CA TYR A 166 -11.90 -1.72 13.34
C TYR A 166 -12.42 -2.52 14.55
N PRO A 167 -12.68 -3.84 14.43
CA PRO A 167 -13.06 -4.65 15.59
C PRO A 167 -11.96 -4.70 16.66
N ALA A 168 -10.70 -4.83 16.22
CA ALA A 168 -9.56 -4.88 17.15
C ALA A 168 -9.40 -3.58 17.94
N LEU A 169 -9.59 -2.42 17.28
CA LEU A 169 -9.55 -1.12 17.96
C LEU A 169 -10.68 -0.97 18.99
N LYS A 170 -11.89 -1.44 18.68
CA LYS A 170 -13.01 -1.43 19.63
C LYS A 170 -12.73 -2.31 20.84
N GLU A 171 -12.26 -3.52 20.63
CA GLU A 171 -11.90 -4.45 21.70
C GLU A 171 -10.80 -3.84 22.60
N ASP A 172 -9.74 -3.29 22.00
CA ASP A 172 -8.66 -2.64 22.74
C ASP A 172 -9.17 -1.41 23.55
N LEU A 173 -10.12 -0.65 22.99
CA LEU A 173 -10.75 0.48 23.69
C LEU A 173 -11.59 0.02 24.88
N GLU A 174 -12.38 -1.04 24.72
CA GLU A 174 -13.18 -1.62 25.80
C GLU A 174 -12.32 -2.16 26.94
N LYS A 175 -11.24 -2.85 26.62
CA LYS A 175 -10.24 -3.29 27.60
C LYS A 175 -9.62 -2.11 28.36
N GLN A 176 -9.30 -1.04 27.64
CA GLN A 176 -8.75 0.18 28.27
C GLN A 176 -9.75 0.85 29.20
N ARG A 177 -11.04 0.89 28.85
CA ARG A 177 -12.12 1.44 29.70
C ARG A 177 -12.37 0.57 30.93
N GLY A 178 -12.40 -0.74 30.77
CA GLY A 178 -12.54 -1.69 31.87
C GLY A 178 -11.40 -1.59 32.90
N ALA A 179 -10.16 -1.46 32.41
CA ALA A 179 -9.00 -1.30 33.29
C ALA A 179 -9.02 0.03 34.08
N ARG A 180 -9.60 1.10 33.53
CA ARG A 180 -9.75 2.38 34.24
C ARG A 180 -10.91 2.38 35.25
N GLY A 181 -12.00 1.69 34.92
CA GLY A 181 -13.15 1.55 35.83
C GLY A 181 -12.86 0.72 37.07
N GLY A 182 -11.99 -0.30 36.98
CA GLY A 182 -11.55 -1.11 38.11
C GLY A 182 -10.56 -0.46 39.07
N GLN A 183 -9.96 0.67 38.70
CA GLN A 183 -9.05 1.44 39.56
C GLN A 183 -9.76 2.56 40.35
N ALA A 184 -11.03 2.82 40.04
CA ALA A 184 -11.81 3.88 40.69
C ALA A 184 -12.80 3.33 41.75
N ALA A 185 -12.80 2.03 41.98
CA ALA A 185 -13.56 1.33 43.03
C ALA A 185 -12.62 0.81 44.12
#